data_4bfda9fa714eb86fae4264ab63cf6a20
#
_entry.id   4bfda9fa714eb86fae4264ab63cf6a20
#
_cell.length_a   1.000
_cell.length_b   1.000
_cell.length_c   1.000
_cell.angle_alpha   90.00
_cell.angle_beta   90.00
_cell.angle_gamma   90.00
#
_symmetry.space_group_name_H-M   'P 1'
#
loop_
_entity.id
_entity.type
_entity.pdbx_description
1 polymer ?
#
loop_
_entity_poly.entity_id
_entity_poly.type
_entity_poly.pdbx_seq_one_letter_code
_entity_poly.pdbx_strand_id
1 'polypeptide(L)'
;SKKLLREFIFTLLSENSELDSAQVISQYAHRNQKRRTGEPYFLHPQEVANIVKNYYSDVETYYTAMLHDALEDGIPLGNIKDEKSFFDMLESELPDESIESIDKIYNSVVDMTKPSGADYFEYIISLLDNPVALRVKISDMMQNISDSPSPNQVLKYSKAKEVLVDYFKGSNPPGISKKHWLDFISTIENLNI
;
A
#
# COMPACT_ATOMS: atom_id res chain seq x y z
N SER A 1 -17.06 14.42 0.06
CA SER A 1 -16.90 15.89 -0.07
C SER A 1 -15.87 16.40 0.93
N LYS A 2 -15.19 17.52 0.63
CA LYS A 2 -14.22 18.17 1.54
C LYS A 2 -14.79 18.41 2.95
N LYS A 3 -16.09 18.63 3.08
CA LYS A 3 -16.79 18.81 4.36
C LYS A 3 -16.79 17.51 5.18
N LEU A 4 -17.15 16.38 4.58
CA LEU A 4 -17.15 15.08 5.27
C LEU A 4 -15.75 14.66 5.72
N LEU A 5 -14.74 14.89 4.89
CA LEU A 5 -13.36 14.64 5.27
C LEU A 5 -12.95 15.49 6.48
N ARG A 6 -13.23 16.79 6.47
CA ARG A 6 -12.91 17.70 7.58
C ARG A 6 -13.62 17.31 8.88
N GLU A 7 -14.89 16.94 8.80
CA GLU A 7 -15.66 16.46 9.95
C GLU A 7 -15.07 15.15 10.49
N PHE A 8 -14.70 14.24 9.60
CA PHE A 8 -14.05 12.98 9.96
C PHE A 8 -12.68 13.21 10.62
N ILE A 9 -11.83 14.05 10.03
CA ILE A 9 -10.53 14.46 10.59
C ILE A 9 -10.71 15.08 11.96
N PHE A 10 -11.65 16.02 12.11
CA PHE A 10 -11.90 16.68 13.40
C PHE A 10 -12.30 15.66 14.47
N THR A 11 -13.17 14.70 14.15
CA THR A 11 -13.59 13.64 15.08
C THR A 11 -12.41 12.75 15.47
N LEU A 12 -11.61 12.28 14.50
CA LEU A 12 -10.44 11.43 14.77
C LEU A 12 -9.37 12.14 15.60
N LEU A 13 -9.06 13.39 15.27
CA LEU A 13 -8.06 14.17 16.03
C LEU A 13 -8.53 14.54 17.43
N SER A 14 -9.85 14.65 17.65
CA SER A 14 -10.40 14.84 18.98
C SER A 14 -10.35 13.57 19.83
N GLU A 15 -10.38 12.39 19.21
CA GLU A 15 -10.33 11.10 19.88
C GLU A 15 -8.91 10.54 20.00
N ASN A 16 -8.00 10.91 19.10
CA ASN A 16 -6.65 10.33 19.00
C ASN A 16 -5.66 11.34 18.41
N SER A 17 -5.00 12.12 19.24
CA SER A 17 -4.08 13.21 18.85
C SER A 17 -2.74 12.72 18.25
N GLU A 18 -2.54 11.41 18.07
CA GLU A 18 -1.27 10.80 17.63
C GLU A 18 -1.30 10.31 16.16
N LEU A 19 -2.42 10.48 15.44
CA LEU A 19 -2.53 10.02 14.05
C LEU A 19 -1.87 11.02 13.09
N ASP A 20 -1.04 10.52 12.18
CA ASP A 20 -0.53 11.32 11.06
C ASP A 20 -1.56 11.46 9.93
N SER A 21 -1.31 12.39 9.00
CA SER A 21 -2.22 12.69 7.89
C SER A 21 -2.49 11.48 6.98
N ALA A 22 -1.48 10.62 6.74
CA ALA A 22 -1.67 9.43 5.92
C ALA A 22 -2.58 8.40 6.60
N GLN A 23 -2.44 8.22 7.93
CA GLN A 23 -3.35 7.36 8.71
C GLN A 23 -4.79 7.87 8.65
N VAL A 24 -4.98 9.19 8.75
CA VAL A 24 -6.31 9.82 8.65
C VAL A 24 -6.94 9.60 7.27
N ILE A 25 -6.18 9.81 6.19
CA ILE A 25 -6.67 9.58 4.82
C ILE A 25 -7.00 8.10 4.62
N SER A 26 -6.15 7.20 5.09
CA SER A 26 -6.37 5.74 5.01
C SER A 26 -7.64 5.33 5.72
N GLN A 27 -7.86 5.79 6.95
CA GLN A 27 -9.09 5.52 7.69
C GLN A 27 -10.32 6.09 7.00
N TYR A 28 -10.22 7.28 6.39
CA TYR A 28 -11.31 7.85 5.61
C TYR A 28 -11.62 7.03 4.36
N ALA A 29 -10.60 6.59 3.62
CA ALA A 29 -10.76 5.78 2.42
C ALA A 29 -11.43 4.41 2.73
N HIS A 30 -11.09 3.83 3.86
CA HIS A 30 -11.53 2.50 4.29
C HIS A 30 -12.64 2.53 5.35
N ARG A 31 -13.28 3.70 5.59
CA ARG A 31 -14.37 3.79 6.58
C ARG A 31 -15.51 2.82 6.22
N ASN A 32 -16.00 2.13 7.23
CA ASN A 32 -17.03 1.08 7.10
C ASN A 32 -16.56 -0.20 6.37
N GLN A 33 -15.31 -0.29 5.95
CA GLN A 33 -14.74 -1.51 5.39
C GLN A 33 -14.15 -2.37 6.51
N LYS A 34 -14.37 -3.68 6.41
CA LYS A 34 -13.85 -4.66 7.35
C LYS A 34 -13.06 -5.74 6.62
N ARG A 35 -12.04 -6.26 7.31
CA ARG A 35 -11.34 -7.48 6.90
C ARG A 35 -12.25 -8.70 7.06
N ARG A 36 -11.88 -9.81 6.46
CA ARG A 36 -12.57 -11.11 6.61
C ARG A 36 -12.72 -11.53 8.09
N THR A 37 -11.79 -11.13 8.93
CA THR A 37 -11.80 -11.37 10.39
C THR A 37 -12.75 -10.48 11.17
N GLY A 38 -13.33 -9.44 10.52
CA GLY A 38 -14.26 -8.47 11.13
C GLY A 38 -13.60 -7.18 11.64
N GLU A 39 -12.28 -7.10 11.65
CA GLU A 39 -11.53 -5.91 12.05
C GLU A 39 -11.62 -4.78 11.02
N PRO A 40 -11.40 -3.51 11.41
CA PRO A 40 -11.31 -2.40 10.46
C PRO A 40 -10.23 -2.65 9.40
N TYR A 41 -10.57 -2.38 8.12
CA TYR A 41 -9.66 -2.68 7.01
C TYR A 41 -8.36 -1.86 7.06
N PHE A 42 -8.41 -0.61 7.53
CA PHE A 42 -7.24 0.27 7.58
C PHE A 42 -6.04 -0.29 8.38
N LEU A 43 -6.27 -1.29 9.23
CA LEU A 43 -5.19 -1.99 9.94
C LEU A 43 -4.22 -2.68 8.98
N HIS A 44 -4.71 -3.17 7.83
CA HIS A 44 -3.84 -3.79 6.82
C HIS A 44 -2.82 -2.79 6.22
N PRO A 45 -3.22 -1.65 5.61
CA PRO A 45 -2.23 -0.67 5.16
C PRO A 45 -1.33 -0.12 6.27
N GLN A 46 -1.82 -0.02 7.49
CA GLN A 46 -0.98 0.35 8.65
C GLN A 46 0.11 -0.69 8.92
N GLU A 47 -0.22 -1.98 8.87
CA GLU A 47 0.76 -3.07 9.02
C GLU A 47 1.78 -3.07 7.87
N VAL A 48 1.36 -2.84 6.63
CA VAL A 48 2.26 -2.70 5.48
C VAL A 48 3.21 -1.50 5.67
N ALA A 49 2.70 -0.37 6.16
CA ALA A 49 3.51 0.80 6.49
C ALA A 49 4.54 0.51 7.60
N ASN A 50 4.17 -0.28 8.61
CA ASN A 50 5.10 -0.73 9.64
C ASN A 50 6.20 -1.64 9.08
N ILE A 51 5.89 -2.48 8.10
CA ILE A 51 6.89 -3.31 7.43
C ILE A 51 7.91 -2.44 6.68
N VAL A 52 7.46 -1.49 5.84
CA VAL A 52 8.39 -0.66 5.05
C VAL A 52 9.31 0.19 5.92
N LYS A 53 8.87 0.63 7.10
CA LYS A 53 9.68 1.39 8.06
C LYS A 53 10.93 0.63 8.54
N ASN A 54 10.93 -0.70 8.49
CA ASN A 54 12.09 -1.51 8.86
C ASN A 54 13.22 -1.43 7.81
N TYR A 55 12.92 -0.93 6.60
CA TYR A 55 13.84 -0.94 5.47
C TYR A 55 14.11 0.44 4.87
N TYR A 56 13.17 1.39 5.01
CA TYR A 56 13.20 2.71 4.38
C TYR A 56 12.78 3.79 5.34
N SER A 57 13.38 4.98 5.18
CA SER A 57 13.09 6.17 6.00
C SER A 57 12.42 7.31 5.23
N ASP A 58 12.25 7.15 3.91
CA ASP A 58 11.62 8.18 3.08
C ASP A 58 10.10 8.21 3.27
N VAL A 59 9.58 9.42 3.29
CA VAL A 59 8.15 9.69 3.52
C VAL A 59 7.28 9.14 2.40
N GLU A 60 7.77 9.15 1.17
CA GLU A 60 7.03 8.67 -0.01
C GLU A 60 6.71 7.18 0.10
N THR A 61 7.69 6.36 0.52
CA THR A 61 7.46 4.92 0.74
C THR A 61 6.46 4.67 1.87
N TYR A 62 6.60 5.38 3.00
CA TYR A 62 5.68 5.26 4.12
C TYR A 62 4.25 5.64 3.76
N TYR A 63 4.06 6.81 3.13
CA TYR A 63 2.72 7.28 2.76
C TYR A 63 2.09 6.43 1.67
N THR A 64 2.87 5.97 0.70
CA THR A 64 2.38 5.03 -0.32
C THR A 64 1.92 3.73 0.33
N ALA A 65 2.65 3.19 1.31
CA ALA A 65 2.25 1.99 2.04
C ALA A 65 0.93 2.19 2.80
N MET A 66 0.78 3.32 3.48
CA MET A 66 -0.44 3.66 4.23
C MET A 66 -1.66 3.85 3.32
N LEU A 67 -1.47 4.22 2.06
CA LEU A 67 -2.52 4.63 1.13
C LEU A 67 -2.70 3.67 -0.07
N HIS A 68 -1.93 2.58 -0.15
CA HIS A 68 -1.83 1.76 -1.36
C HIS A 68 -3.16 1.19 -1.87
N ASP A 69 -4.09 0.88 -0.98
CA ASP A 69 -5.43 0.38 -1.31
C ASP A 69 -6.51 1.48 -1.37
N ALA A 70 -6.13 2.75 -1.11
CA ALA A 70 -7.11 3.83 -0.97
C ALA A 70 -7.92 4.09 -2.25
N LEU A 71 -7.32 3.97 -3.43
CA LEU A 71 -8.03 4.11 -4.71
C LEU A 71 -8.77 2.84 -5.09
N GLU A 72 -8.11 1.67 -4.97
CA GLU A 72 -8.68 0.38 -5.37
C GLU A 72 -9.97 0.07 -4.61
N ASP A 73 -10.00 0.37 -3.32
CA ASP A 73 -11.16 0.12 -2.46
C ASP A 73 -12.03 1.35 -2.25
N GLY A 74 -11.43 2.51 -2.04
CA GLY A 74 -12.15 3.73 -1.66
C GLY A 74 -13.10 4.27 -2.74
N ILE A 75 -12.75 4.13 -4.02
CA ILE A 75 -13.63 4.54 -5.13
C ILE A 75 -14.84 3.61 -5.25
N PRO A 76 -14.69 2.27 -5.32
CA PRO A 76 -15.85 1.37 -5.36
C PRO A 76 -16.77 1.47 -4.14
N LEU A 77 -16.21 1.74 -2.97
CA LEU A 77 -16.99 1.96 -1.74
C LEU A 77 -17.73 3.31 -1.71
N GLY A 78 -17.45 4.20 -2.66
CA GLY A 78 -18.00 5.56 -2.65
C GLY A 78 -17.38 6.48 -1.57
N ASN A 79 -16.28 6.05 -0.96
CA ASN A 79 -15.57 6.81 0.06
C ASN A 79 -14.67 7.89 -0.55
N ILE A 80 -14.10 7.61 -1.72
CA ILE A 80 -13.35 8.53 -2.57
C ILE A 80 -14.11 8.64 -3.89
N LYS A 81 -14.30 9.86 -4.39
CA LYS A 81 -15.09 10.08 -5.59
C LYS A 81 -14.39 9.59 -6.86
N ASP A 82 -13.14 9.99 -7.01
CA ASP A 82 -12.28 9.74 -8.17
C ASP A 82 -10.81 10.02 -7.83
N GLU A 83 -9.91 9.69 -8.73
CA GLU A 83 -8.46 9.92 -8.59
C GLU A 83 -8.13 11.41 -8.34
N LYS A 84 -8.82 12.32 -9.03
CA LYS A 84 -8.61 13.75 -8.82
C LYS A 84 -8.95 14.17 -7.39
N SER A 85 -10.05 13.69 -6.86
CA SER A 85 -10.45 13.97 -5.47
C SER A 85 -9.43 13.41 -4.47
N PHE A 86 -8.81 12.28 -4.77
CA PHE A 86 -7.72 11.73 -3.97
C PHE A 86 -6.48 12.60 -4.01
N PHE A 87 -6.08 13.07 -5.19
CA PHE A 87 -4.96 14.01 -5.32
C PHE A 87 -5.20 15.31 -4.55
N ASP A 88 -6.38 15.93 -4.72
CA ASP A 88 -6.77 17.14 -3.98
C ASP A 88 -6.73 16.90 -2.44
N MET A 89 -7.03 15.69 -2.00
CA MET A 89 -6.96 15.29 -0.59
C MET A 89 -5.50 15.21 -0.10
N LEU A 90 -4.59 14.64 -0.89
CA LEU A 90 -3.16 14.63 -0.57
C LEU A 90 -2.61 16.05 -0.44
N GLU A 91 -2.90 16.93 -1.39
CA GLU A 91 -2.46 18.33 -1.34
C GLU A 91 -2.97 19.07 -0.09
N SER A 92 -4.22 18.80 0.32
CA SER A 92 -4.81 19.50 1.48
C SER A 92 -4.35 18.95 2.83
N GLU A 93 -4.06 17.66 2.92
CA GLU A 93 -3.76 16.98 4.19
C GLU A 93 -2.26 16.75 4.42
N LEU A 94 -1.43 16.96 3.37
CA LEU A 94 0.03 16.87 3.43
C LEU A 94 0.70 18.23 3.14
N PRO A 95 0.35 19.31 3.85
CA PRO A 95 0.80 20.66 3.52
C PRO A 95 2.31 20.86 3.73
N ASP A 96 2.94 20.03 4.57
CA ASP A 96 4.37 20.08 4.86
C ASP A 96 5.22 19.34 3.83
N GLU A 97 4.58 18.56 2.94
CA GLU A 97 5.28 17.83 1.89
C GLU A 97 5.44 18.67 0.62
N SER A 98 6.54 18.47 -0.09
CA SER A 98 6.74 19.11 -1.39
C SER A 98 5.74 18.56 -2.42
N ILE A 99 5.42 19.38 -3.44
CA ILE A 99 4.56 18.92 -4.54
C ILE A 99 5.17 17.70 -5.27
N GLU A 100 6.49 17.64 -5.36
CA GLU A 100 7.21 16.50 -5.94
C GLU A 100 6.99 15.23 -5.12
N SER A 101 7.04 15.30 -3.79
CA SER A 101 6.73 14.18 -2.90
C SER A 101 5.27 13.76 -3.02
N ILE A 102 4.34 14.71 -3.08
CA ILE A 102 2.91 14.45 -3.26
C ILE A 102 2.64 13.74 -4.60
N ASP A 103 3.22 14.24 -5.70
CA ASP A 103 3.13 13.62 -7.02
C ASP A 103 3.67 12.18 -7.01
N LYS A 104 4.78 11.95 -6.33
CA LYS A 104 5.40 10.63 -6.23
C LYS A 104 4.54 9.65 -5.42
N ILE A 105 3.95 10.10 -4.31
CA ILE A 105 3.00 9.31 -3.52
C ILE A 105 1.78 8.98 -4.37
N TYR A 106 1.16 9.98 -4.99
CA TYR A 106 -0.01 9.81 -5.83
C TYR A 106 0.23 8.81 -6.97
N ASN A 107 1.28 9.01 -7.76
CA ASN A 107 1.61 8.12 -8.87
C ASN A 107 1.90 6.69 -8.39
N SER A 108 2.55 6.53 -7.24
CA SER A 108 2.82 5.21 -6.68
C SER A 108 1.54 4.49 -6.23
N VAL A 109 0.58 5.21 -5.65
CA VAL A 109 -0.74 4.64 -5.30
C VAL A 109 -1.54 4.28 -6.56
N VAL A 110 -1.50 5.13 -7.59
CA VAL A 110 -2.12 4.83 -8.91
C VAL A 110 -1.50 3.58 -9.52
N ASP A 111 -0.18 3.47 -9.56
CA ASP A 111 0.53 2.29 -10.09
C ASP A 111 0.17 1.02 -9.32
N MET A 112 -0.06 1.12 -8.01
CA MET A 112 -0.47 -0.02 -7.18
C MET A 112 -1.95 -0.41 -7.34
N THR A 113 -2.78 0.46 -7.92
CA THR A 113 -4.18 0.17 -8.22
C THR A 113 -4.27 -0.71 -9.47
N LYS A 114 -4.48 -2.02 -9.27
CA LYS A 114 -4.53 -2.97 -10.39
C LYS A 114 -5.78 -2.73 -11.25
N PRO A 115 -5.64 -2.51 -12.57
CA PRO A 115 -6.81 -2.39 -13.45
C PRO A 115 -7.69 -3.64 -13.41
N SER A 116 -9.00 -3.45 -13.46
CA SER A 116 -9.95 -4.56 -13.52
C SER A 116 -9.67 -5.46 -14.72
N GLY A 117 -9.58 -6.77 -14.49
CA GLY A 117 -9.30 -7.76 -15.52
C GLY A 117 -7.83 -7.87 -15.98
N ALA A 118 -6.93 -7.01 -15.45
CA ALA A 118 -5.51 -7.12 -15.78
C ALA A 118 -4.90 -8.42 -15.21
N ASP A 119 -3.98 -9.03 -15.97
CA ASP A 119 -3.20 -10.15 -15.48
C ASP A 119 -2.35 -9.73 -14.27
N TYR A 120 -2.31 -10.57 -13.26
CA TYR A 120 -1.62 -10.22 -12.01
C TYR A 120 -0.11 -10.13 -12.18
N PHE A 121 0.48 -10.99 -13.02
CA PHE A 121 1.93 -11.01 -13.19
C PHE A 121 2.40 -9.88 -14.12
N GLU A 122 1.62 -9.55 -15.15
CA GLU A 122 1.86 -8.33 -15.96
C GLU A 122 1.76 -7.07 -15.09
N TYR A 123 0.80 -7.02 -14.16
CA TYR A 123 0.70 -5.94 -13.19
C TYR A 123 1.95 -5.86 -12.28
N ILE A 124 2.44 -6.98 -11.75
CA ILE A 124 3.69 -6.99 -10.94
C ILE A 124 4.87 -6.46 -11.76
N ILE A 125 5.00 -6.87 -13.02
CA ILE A 125 6.07 -6.39 -13.91
C ILE A 125 5.94 -4.88 -14.18
N SER A 126 4.73 -4.34 -14.30
CA SER A 126 4.51 -2.91 -14.49
C SER A 126 5.01 -2.04 -13.34
N LEU A 127 5.17 -2.59 -12.13
CA LEU A 127 5.70 -1.88 -10.96
C LEU A 127 7.22 -1.73 -10.96
N LEU A 128 7.95 -2.42 -11.85
CA LEU A 128 9.42 -2.45 -11.82
C LEU A 128 10.05 -1.08 -12.09
N ASP A 129 9.37 -0.20 -12.81
CA ASP A 129 9.82 1.16 -13.11
C ASP A 129 9.54 2.16 -11.98
N ASN A 130 8.79 1.74 -10.94
CA ASN A 130 8.48 2.55 -9.76
C ASN A 130 8.97 1.85 -8.47
N PRO A 131 10.20 2.15 -8.01
CA PRO A 131 10.75 1.51 -6.82
C PRO A 131 9.92 1.71 -5.54
N VAL A 132 9.25 2.85 -5.38
CA VAL A 132 8.36 3.11 -4.23
C VAL A 132 7.17 2.16 -4.26
N ALA A 133 6.48 2.05 -5.38
CA ALA A 133 5.36 1.12 -5.54
C ALA A 133 5.81 -0.34 -5.35
N LEU A 134 6.96 -0.73 -5.89
CA LEU A 134 7.49 -2.09 -5.74
C LEU A 134 7.85 -2.42 -4.28
N ARG A 135 8.47 -1.49 -3.53
CA ARG A 135 8.73 -1.64 -2.08
C ARG A 135 7.45 -1.96 -1.31
N VAL A 136 6.43 -1.18 -1.60
CA VAL A 136 5.13 -1.33 -0.94
C VAL A 136 4.47 -2.65 -1.34
N LYS A 137 4.50 -3.02 -2.63
CA LYS A 137 3.91 -4.28 -3.11
C LYS A 137 4.58 -5.52 -2.53
N ILE A 138 5.90 -5.51 -2.40
CA ILE A 138 6.64 -6.58 -1.71
C ILE A 138 6.19 -6.67 -0.24
N SER A 139 6.07 -5.54 0.45
CA SER A 139 5.63 -5.50 1.86
C SER A 139 4.16 -5.91 2.04
N ASP A 140 3.29 -5.55 1.10
CA ASP A 140 1.90 -6.00 1.04
C ASP A 140 1.81 -7.53 0.91
N MET A 141 2.59 -8.13 0.02
CA MET A 141 2.67 -9.59 -0.11
C MET A 141 3.17 -10.24 1.18
N MET A 142 4.20 -9.68 1.81
CA MET A 142 4.74 -10.19 3.10
C MET A 142 3.67 -10.14 4.20
N GLN A 143 2.93 -9.04 4.31
CA GLN A 143 1.87 -8.89 5.29
C GLN A 143 0.73 -9.89 5.06
N ASN A 144 0.25 -9.99 3.83
CA ASN A 144 -0.82 -10.92 3.46
C ASN A 144 -0.45 -12.39 3.74
N ILE A 145 0.80 -12.77 3.51
CA ILE A 145 1.32 -14.11 3.81
C ILE A 145 1.39 -14.36 5.32
N SER A 146 1.68 -13.34 6.10
CA SER A 146 1.78 -13.45 7.57
C SER A 146 0.42 -13.47 8.27
N ASP A 147 -0.65 -13.12 7.56
CA ASP A 147 -2.01 -12.98 8.12
C ASP A 147 -2.97 -14.08 7.62
N SER A 148 -2.68 -15.32 7.97
CA SER A 148 -3.56 -16.48 7.66
C SER A 148 -3.96 -16.53 6.17
N PRO A 149 -3.00 -16.64 5.24
CA PRO A 149 -3.26 -16.59 3.81
C PRO A 149 -4.12 -17.75 3.34
N SER A 150 -5.00 -17.48 2.37
CA SER A 150 -5.69 -18.55 1.66
C SER A 150 -4.72 -19.34 0.76
N PRO A 151 -5.01 -20.61 0.42
CA PRO A 151 -4.20 -21.38 -0.52
C PRO A 151 -3.96 -20.65 -1.86
N ASN A 152 -4.95 -19.91 -2.37
CA ASN A 152 -4.84 -19.12 -3.58
C ASN A 152 -3.88 -17.93 -3.42
N GLN A 153 -3.85 -17.29 -2.25
CA GLN A 153 -2.88 -16.21 -1.97
C GLN A 153 -1.46 -16.78 -1.90
N VAL A 154 -1.28 -17.91 -1.22
CA VAL A 154 0.02 -18.61 -1.14
C VAL A 154 0.55 -18.91 -2.55
N LEU A 155 -0.26 -19.55 -3.39
CA LEU A 155 0.12 -19.87 -4.76
C LEU A 155 0.44 -18.62 -5.60
N LYS A 156 -0.42 -17.60 -5.52
CA LYS A 156 -0.26 -16.33 -6.25
C LYS A 156 1.05 -15.62 -5.88
N TYR A 157 1.35 -15.51 -4.59
CA TYR A 157 2.54 -14.78 -4.13
C TYR A 157 3.83 -15.58 -4.31
N SER A 158 3.77 -16.92 -4.19
CA SER A 158 4.90 -17.79 -4.54
C SER A 158 5.30 -17.61 -6.00
N LYS A 159 4.32 -17.60 -6.90
CA LYS A 159 4.58 -17.37 -8.32
C LYS A 159 5.04 -15.95 -8.63
N ALA A 160 4.51 -14.92 -7.94
CA ALA A 160 5.00 -13.55 -8.07
C ALA A 160 6.47 -13.42 -7.65
N LYS A 161 6.88 -14.10 -6.55
CA LYS A 161 8.27 -14.19 -6.12
C LYS A 161 9.14 -14.83 -7.23
N GLU A 162 8.72 -15.95 -7.80
CA GLU A 162 9.45 -16.62 -8.90
C GLU A 162 9.64 -15.69 -10.09
N VAL A 163 8.59 -15.01 -10.53
CA VAL A 163 8.64 -14.05 -11.65
C VAL A 163 9.67 -12.94 -11.37
N LEU A 164 9.67 -12.37 -10.16
CA LEU A 164 10.61 -11.32 -9.78
C LEU A 164 12.06 -11.86 -9.68
N VAL A 165 12.25 -13.04 -9.08
CA VAL A 165 13.57 -13.67 -8.94
C VAL A 165 14.16 -13.98 -10.31
N ASP A 166 13.35 -14.52 -11.24
CA ASP A 166 13.79 -14.84 -12.60
C ASP A 166 14.12 -13.57 -13.40
N TYR A 167 13.28 -12.53 -13.28
CA TYR A 167 13.49 -11.25 -13.98
C TYR A 167 14.81 -10.60 -13.57
N PHE A 168 15.14 -10.58 -12.29
CA PHE A 168 16.37 -10.00 -11.76
C PHE A 168 17.53 -10.99 -11.62
N LYS A 169 17.37 -12.22 -12.12
CA LYS A 169 18.40 -13.29 -12.07
C LYS A 169 18.94 -13.51 -10.65
N GLY A 170 18.06 -13.51 -9.68
CA GLY A 170 18.39 -13.69 -8.25
C GLY A 170 18.92 -12.45 -7.53
N SER A 171 19.24 -11.37 -8.25
CA SER A 171 19.64 -10.10 -7.62
C SER A 171 18.42 -9.35 -7.09
N ASN A 172 18.63 -8.45 -6.11
CA ASN A 172 17.54 -7.58 -5.69
C ASN A 172 17.21 -6.52 -6.75
N PRO A 173 15.93 -6.19 -6.95
CA PRO A 173 15.50 -5.14 -7.87
C PRO A 173 16.15 -3.78 -7.55
N PRO A 174 16.41 -2.91 -8.54
CA PRO A 174 16.85 -1.54 -8.30
C PRO A 174 15.92 -0.79 -7.34
N GLY A 175 16.50 -0.06 -6.39
CA GLY A 175 15.75 0.68 -5.38
C GLY A 175 15.15 -0.17 -4.24
N ILE A 176 15.28 -1.49 -4.28
CA ILE A 176 14.91 -2.39 -3.19
C ILE A 176 16.14 -2.71 -2.37
N SER A 177 16.08 -2.52 -1.05
CA SER A 177 17.20 -2.86 -0.17
C SER A 177 17.44 -4.38 -0.17
N LYS A 178 18.70 -4.80 -0.08
CA LYS A 178 19.07 -6.22 -0.05
C LYS A 178 18.37 -6.94 1.12
N LYS A 179 18.29 -6.29 2.27
CA LYS A 179 17.62 -6.87 3.45
C LYS A 179 16.14 -7.11 3.18
N HIS A 180 15.43 -6.11 2.63
CA HIS A 180 14.01 -6.24 2.30
C HIS A 180 13.76 -7.38 1.30
N TRP A 181 14.61 -7.45 0.27
CA TRP A 181 14.53 -8.51 -0.75
C TRP A 181 14.70 -9.91 -0.16
N LEU A 182 15.72 -10.11 0.68
CA LEU A 182 15.97 -11.39 1.31
C LEU A 182 14.88 -11.79 2.30
N ASP A 183 14.37 -10.84 3.08
CA ASP A 183 13.27 -11.08 4.02
C ASP A 183 11.97 -11.45 3.26
N PHE A 184 11.69 -10.81 2.11
CA PHE A 184 10.57 -11.17 1.24
C PHE A 184 10.68 -12.61 0.72
N ILE A 185 11.82 -12.98 0.15
CA ILE A 185 12.06 -14.34 -0.34
C ILE A 185 11.86 -15.34 0.78
N SER A 186 12.50 -15.11 1.93
CA SER A 186 12.41 -15.98 3.10
C SER A 186 10.98 -16.11 3.63
N THR A 187 10.21 -15.02 3.67
CA THR A 187 8.82 -15.04 4.12
C THR A 187 7.97 -15.99 3.29
N ILE A 188 8.17 -15.99 1.96
CA ILE A 188 7.40 -16.87 1.06
C ILE A 188 7.91 -18.32 1.12
N GLU A 189 9.24 -18.53 1.18
CA GLU A 189 9.82 -19.88 1.21
C GLU A 189 9.56 -20.62 2.52
N ASN A 190 9.40 -19.92 3.62
CA ASN A 190 9.06 -20.51 4.92
C ASN A 190 7.58 -20.92 5.05
N LEU A 191 6.75 -20.63 4.05
CA LEU A 191 5.45 -21.29 3.95
C LEU A 191 5.71 -22.77 3.67
N ASN A 192 5.67 -23.60 4.72
CA ASN A 192 5.70 -25.05 4.57
C ASN A 192 4.48 -25.48 3.73
N ILE A 193 4.69 -25.60 2.44
CA ILE A 193 3.75 -26.19 1.49
C ILE A 193 4.03 -27.68 1.45
#